data_602861a1eb1350c57f2f4c097f063ce7
#
_entry.id   602861a1eb1350c57f2f4c097f063ce7
#
_cell.length_a   1.000
_cell.length_b   1.000
_cell.length_c   1.000
_cell.angle_alpha   90.00
_cell.angle_beta   90.00
_cell.angle_gamma   90.00
#
_symmetry.space_group_name_H-M   'P 1'
#
loop_
_entity.id
_entity.type
_entity.pdbx_description
1 polymer ?
#
loop_
_entity_poly.entity_id
_entity_poly.type
_entity_poly.pdbx_seq_one_letter_code
_entity_poly.pdbx_strand_id
1 'polypeptide(L)'
;MKNKQFSIKISDYFQINKPEYTYLKLIPSTSVKNNKACDIAAIINDIYVNINERFKRHNKGFSYDLPAKASFIIDINECDASFYLLIPTLHVKEFNQKLTEVFGKITIEKVDSIKGIRKDCTKYSLSYAKDDSLSLCVDRRDNDLLSANLSVMDVLKDDDRLTIIYNFMPQSKMALNSWKQYHINMIKQYQEGKSLDKSLTI
;
A
#
# COMPACT_ATOMS: atom_id res chain seq x y z
N MET A 1 -31.20 45.91 18.81
CA MET A 1 -31.23 44.50 18.32
C MET A 1 -29.86 43.89 18.66
N LYS A 2 -29.80 42.88 19.55
CA LYS A 2 -28.56 42.17 19.84
C LYS A 2 -28.30 41.19 18.71
N ASN A 3 -27.25 41.40 17.93
CA ASN A 3 -26.79 40.41 16.94
C ASN A 3 -26.43 39.11 17.68
N LYS A 4 -27.26 38.07 17.53
CA LYS A 4 -26.91 36.73 17.97
C LYS A 4 -25.81 36.22 17.05
N GLN A 5 -24.57 36.21 17.50
CA GLN A 5 -23.48 35.51 16.83
C GLN A 5 -23.74 34.01 16.92
N PHE A 6 -24.03 33.37 15.81
CA PHE A 6 -24.10 31.91 15.72
C PHE A 6 -22.67 31.39 15.46
N SER A 7 -22.10 30.71 16.43
CA SER A 7 -20.88 29.95 16.21
C SER A 7 -21.24 28.49 15.90
N ILE A 8 -20.83 28.03 14.73
CA ILE A 8 -20.95 26.61 14.33
C ILE A 8 -19.59 25.98 14.54
N LYS A 9 -19.53 24.83 15.24
CA LYS A 9 -18.29 24.06 15.34
C LYS A 9 -17.92 23.53 13.95
N ILE A 10 -16.63 23.58 13.60
CA ILE A 10 -16.13 23.07 12.31
C ILE A 10 -16.53 21.60 12.13
N SER A 11 -16.52 20.80 13.20
CA SER A 11 -16.96 19.39 13.18
C SER A 11 -18.39 19.19 12.77
N ASP A 12 -19.27 20.18 12.99
CA ASP A 12 -20.68 20.08 12.64
C ASP A 12 -20.94 20.46 11.19
N TYR A 13 -19.98 21.20 10.58
CA TYR A 13 -20.06 21.66 9.22
C TYR A 13 -19.22 20.84 8.25
N PHE A 14 -18.12 20.24 8.72
CA PHE A 14 -17.21 19.45 7.91
C PHE A 14 -16.90 18.12 8.57
N GLN A 15 -17.29 17.02 7.90
CA GLN A 15 -17.08 15.65 8.35
C GLN A 15 -16.00 14.97 7.52
N ILE A 16 -15.03 14.33 8.18
CA ILE A 16 -14.01 13.51 7.55
C ILE A 16 -14.38 12.04 7.73
N ASN A 17 -14.62 11.34 6.61
CA ASN A 17 -14.90 9.92 6.59
C ASN A 17 -13.62 9.14 6.33
N LYS A 18 -13.33 8.17 7.17
CA LYS A 18 -12.21 7.24 6.98
C LYS A 18 -12.71 5.98 6.29
N PRO A 19 -11.96 5.43 5.31
CA PRO A 19 -12.32 4.15 4.72
C PRO A 19 -12.20 3.03 5.76
N GLU A 20 -13.13 2.10 5.71
CA GLU A 20 -13.06 0.85 6.47
C GLU A 20 -12.19 -0.15 5.72
N TYR A 21 -11.44 -0.95 6.48
CA TYR A 21 -10.50 -1.91 5.93
C TYR A 21 -10.78 -3.32 6.41
N THR A 22 -10.48 -4.28 5.54
CA THR A 22 -10.56 -5.71 5.82
C THR A 22 -9.19 -6.35 5.61
N TYR A 23 -8.79 -7.24 6.52
CA TYR A 23 -7.61 -8.08 6.36
C TYR A 23 -7.96 -9.35 5.60
N LEU A 24 -7.19 -9.65 4.58
CA LEU A 24 -7.23 -10.92 3.85
C LEU A 24 -5.92 -11.66 4.12
N LYS A 25 -5.98 -12.81 4.78
CA LYS A 25 -4.83 -13.70 4.91
C LYS A 25 -4.63 -14.44 3.59
N LEU A 26 -3.42 -14.39 3.07
CA LEU A 26 -3.05 -15.02 1.81
C LEU A 26 -2.23 -16.28 2.11
N ILE A 27 -2.71 -17.43 1.66
CA ILE A 27 -2.02 -18.71 1.83
C ILE A 27 -1.66 -19.22 0.43
N PRO A 28 -0.43 -18.91 -0.05
CA PRO A 28 0.02 -19.35 -1.35
C PRO A 28 0.32 -20.85 -1.36
N SER A 29 -0.04 -21.56 -2.43
CA SER A 29 0.46 -22.90 -2.63
C SER A 29 1.88 -22.86 -3.20
N THR A 30 2.64 -23.96 -3.07
CA THR A 30 4.01 -24.09 -3.58
C THR A 30 4.15 -23.90 -5.10
N SER A 31 3.04 -23.94 -5.84
CA SER A 31 3.02 -23.80 -7.29
C SER A 31 2.62 -22.41 -7.80
N VAL A 32 2.44 -21.44 -6.90
CA VAL A 32 2.10 -20.05 -7.27
C VAL A 32 3.30 -19.39 -7.96
N LYS A 33 3.09 -18.90 -9.18
CA LYS A 33 4.10 -18.16 -9.94
C LYS A 33 3.73 -16.68 -9.99
N ASN A 34 4.69 -15.82 -9.66
CA ASN A 34 4.50 -14.37 -9.68
C ASN A 34 4.85 -13.80 -11.08
N ASN A 35 4.03 -14.08 -12.07
CA ASN A 35 4.19 -13.54 -13.43
C ASN A 35 3.12 -12.52 -13.84
N LYS A 36 2.21 -12.16 -12.92
CA LYS A 36 1.07 -11.27 -13.19
C LYS A 36 0.97 -10.10 -12.22
N ALA A 37 2.13 -9.59 -11.77
CA ALA A 37 2.17 -8.45 -10.83
C ALA A 37 1.45 -7.20 -11.38
N CYS A 38 1.47 -7.00 -12.70
CA CYS A 38 0.77 -5.87 -13.34
C CYS A 38 -0.75 -5.94 -13.13
N ASP A 39 -1.34 -7.13 -13.11
CA ASP A 39 -2.78 -7.30 -12.90
C ASP A 39 -3.17 -6.90 -11.47
N ILE A 40 -2.33 -7.24 -10.49
CA ILE A 40 -2.51 -6.81 -9.09
C ILE A 40 -2.36 -5.29 -8.95
N ALA A 41 -1.36 -4.70 -9.60
CA ALA A 41 -1.17 -3.26 -9.60
C ALA A 41 -2.39 -2.53 -10.21
N ALA A 42 -2.99 -3.09 -11.26
CA ALA A 42 -4.21 -2.53 -11.87
C ALA A 42 -5.38 -2.52 -10.87
N ILE A 43 -5.63 -3.65 -10.17
CA ILE A 43 -6.71 -3.74 -9.18
C ILE A 43 -6.48 -2.74 -8.03
N ILE A 44 -5.23 -2.62 -7.55
CA ILE A 44 -4.91 -1.63 -6.51
C ILE A 44 -5.21 -0.22 -7.02
N ASN A 45 -4.91 0.05 -8.30
CA ASN A 45 -5.18 1.37 -8.87
C ASN A 45 -6.68 1.63 -9.09
N ASP A 46 -7.51 0.61 -9.27
CA ASP A 46 -8.97 0.74 -9.40
C ASP A 46 -9.65 1.24 -8.10
N ILE A 47 -8.95 1.19 -6.95
CA ILE A 47 -9.39 1.81 -5.70
C ILE A 47 -9.39 3.35 -5.80
N TYR A 48 -8.73 3.93 -6.80
CA TYR A 48 -8.60 5.37 -6.92
C TYR A 48 -9.96 6.06 -7.12
N VAL A 49 -10.25 7.00 -6.25
CA VAL A 49 -11.41 7.88 -6.36
C VAL A 49 -10.92 9.32 -6.51
N ASN A 50 -11.44 10.05 -7.49
CA ASN A 50 -11.06 11.43 -7.74
C ASN A 50 -11.41 12.33 -6.53
N ILE A 51 -10.60 13.35 -6.29
CA ILE A 51 -10.82 14.30 -5.18
C ILE A 51 -12.22 14.95 -5.24
N ASN A 52 -12.72 15.25 -6.43
CA ASN A 52 -14.04 15.85 -6.61
C ASN A 52 -15.18 14.90 -6.22
N GLU A 53 -14.99 13.59 -6.38
CA GLU A 53 -15.96 12.57 -5.99
C GLU A 53 -15.89 12.27 -4.49
N ARG A 54 -14.73 12.49 -3.86
CA ARG A 54 -14.52 12.34 -2.43
C ARG A 54 -15.06 13.51 -1.62
N PHE A 55 -15.26 14.68 -2.25
CA PHE A 55 -15.82 15.85 -1.62
C PHE A 55 -17.33 15.93 -1.88
N LYS A 56 -18.15 15.75 -0.85
CA LYS A 56 -19.60 15.67 -0.95
C LYS A 56 -20.26 16.83 -0.19
N ARG A 57 -21.21 17.49 -0.86
CA ARG A 57 -22.02 18.53 -0.25
C ARG A 57 -23.32 17.93 0.30
N HIS A 58 -23.67 18.27 1.51
CA HIS A 58 -24.93 17.95 2.18
C HIS A 58 -25.71 19.23 2.48
N ASN A 59 -27.00 19.07 2.82
CA ASN A 59 -27.87 20.23 3.11
C ASN A 59 -27.32 21.16 4.21
N LYS A 60 -26.56 20.66 5.16
CA LYS A 60 -26.06 21.42 6.32
C LYS A 60 -24.54 21.44 6.43
N GLY A 61 -23.80 20.96 5.44
CA GLY A 61 -22.36 20.91 5.50
C GLY A 61 -21.71 20.12 4.37
N PHE A 62 -20.47 19.74 4.59
CA PHE A 62 -19.65 18.97 3.65
C PHE A 62 -19.09 17.74 4.32
N SER A 63 -18.86 16.69 3.54
CA SER A 63 -18.03 15.55 3.96
C SER A 63 -16.92 15.31 2.96
N TYR A 64 -15.79 14.80 3.48
CA TYR A 64 -14.63 14.43 2.69
C TYR A 64 -14.23 12.99 3.02
N ASP A 65 -14.24 12.15 2.00
CA ASP A 65 -13.80 10.78 2.12
C ASP A 65 -12.27 10.74 1.95
N LEU A 66 -11.53 10.28 2.97
CA LEU A 66 -10.08 10.14 2.88
C LEU A 66 -9.71 9.14 1.77
N PRO A 67 -8.57 9.35 1.08
CA PRO A 67 -8.12 8.42 0.06
C PRO A 67 -7.88 7.04 0.66
N ALA A 68 -8.37 6.03 -0.01
CA ALA A 68 -8.13 4.64 0.34
C ALA A 68 -6.77 4.18 -0.19
N LYS A 69 -6.18 3.19 0.47
CA LYS A 69 -4.93 2.53 0.09
C LYS A 69 -5.08 1.02 0.15
N ALA A 70 -4.19 0.28 -0.46
CA ALA A 70 -3.96 -1.13 -0.16
C ALA A 70 -2.64 -1.29 0.58
N SER A 71 -2.52 -2.29 1.44
CA SER A 71 -1.25 -2.60 2.08
C SER A 71 -0.99 -4.10 2.05
N PHE A 72 0.20 -4.50 1.61
CA PHE A 72 0.67 -5.87 1.73
C PHE A 72 1.52 -5.98 2.99
N ILE A 73 1.23 -6.96 3.82
CA ILE A 73 1.85 -7.14 5.13
C ILE A 73 2.47 -8.52 5.19
N ILE A 74 3.74 -8.58 5.53
CA ILE A 74 4.47 -9.80 5.83
C ILE A 74 4.72 -9.79 7.33
N ASP A 75 4.24 -10.80 8.02
CA ASP A 75 4.36 -10.95 9.45
C ASP A 75 5.17 -12.20 9.74
N ILE A 76 6.36 -12.02 10.28
CA ILE A 76 7.39 -13.06 10.45
C ILE A 76 7.70 -13.24 11.93
N ASN A 77 7.70 -14.48 12.37
CA ASN A 77 8.23 -14.91 13.67
C ASN A 77 9.25 -16.05 13.46
N GLU A 78 9.77 -16.60 14.51
CA GLU A 78 10.76 -17.69 14.47
C GLU A 78 10.28 -18.92 13.67
N CYS A 79 8.99 -19.25 13.72
CA CYS A 79 8.43 -20.49 13.20
C CYS A 79 7.60 -20.34 11.94
N ASP A 80 7.08 -19.14 11.64
CA ASP A 80 6.08 -18.92 10.59
C ASP A 80 6.20 -17.54 9.95
N ALA A 81 5.83 -17.49 8.68
CA ALA A 81 5.64 -16.23 7.94
C ALA A 81 4.21 -16.17 7.37
N SER A 82 3.46 -15.23 7.84
CA SER A 82 2.07 -14.99 7.40
C SER A 82 1.97 -13.79 6.50
N PHE A 83 1.18 -13.90 5.43
CA PHE A 83 0.97 -12.86 4.44
C PHE A 83 -0.46 -12.31 4.52
N TYR A 84 -0.58 -10.99 4.55
CA TYR A 84 -1.88 -10.34 4.59
C TYR A 84 -1.97 -9.23 3.55
N LEU A 85 -3.17 -9.04 3.05
CA LEU A 85 -3.54 -7.89 2.24
C LEU A 85 -4.60 -7.09 2.99
N LEU A 86 -4.30 -5.83 3.30
CA LEU A 86 -5.24 -4.89 3.90
C LEU A 86 -5.82 -4.04 2.78
N ILE A 87 -7.13 -4.13 2.57
CA ILE A 87 -7.85 -3.45 1.49
C ILE A 87 -9.11 -2.78 2.00
N PRO A 88 -9.63 -1.75 1.31
CA PRO A 88 -10.92 -1.19 1.68
C PRO A 88 -12.03 -2.22 1.58
N THR A 89 -12.88 -2.27 2.59
CA THR A 89 -13.95 -3.28 2.72
C THR A 89 -14.87 -3.34 1.50
N LEU A 90 -15.11 -2.21 0.84
CA LEU A 90 -15.92 -2.13 -0.36
C LEU A 90 -15.38 -2.95 -1.53
N HIS A 91 -14.05 -3.13 -1.62
CA HIS A 91 -13.37 -3.80 -2.73
C HIS A 91 -13.01 -5.27 -2.46
N VAL A 92 -13.38 -5.83 -1.30
CA VAL A 92 -13.02 -7.21 -0.90
C VAL A 92 -13.44 -8.24 -1.94
N LYS A 93 -14.66 -8.13 -2.49
CA LYS A 93 -15.18 -9.08 -3.47
C LYS A 93 -14.37 -9.07 -4.77
N GLU A 94 -14.07 -7.89 -5.27
CA GLU A 94 -13.28 -7.68 -6.50
C GLU A 94 -11.86 -8.21 -6.32
N PHE A 95 -11.22 -7.89 -5.20
CA PHE A 95 -9.88 -8.38 -4.88
C PHE A 95 -9.84 -9.91 -4.77
N ASN A 96 -10.77 -10.53 -4.06
CA ASN A 96 -10.84 -11.99 -3.95
C ASN A 96 -10.95 -12.66 -5.32
N GLN A 97 -11.86 -12.17 -6.17
CA GLN A 97 -12.03 -12.70 -7.50
C GLN A 97 -10.73 -12.58 -8.32
N LYS A 98 -10.15 -11.39 -8.38
CA LYS A 98 -8.95 -11.13 -9.17
C LYS A 98 -7.71 -11.85 -8.65
N LEU A 99 -7.49 -11.89 -7.35
CA LEU A 99 -6.38 -12.65 -6.77
C LEU A 99 -6.49 -14.15 -7.11
N THR A 100 -7.69 -14.72 -7.09
CA THR A 100 -7.94 -16.10 -7.46
C THR A 100 -7.71 -16.31 -8.97
N GLU A 101 -8.13 -15.39 -9.82
CA GLU A 101 -7.87 -15.43 -11.27
C GLU A 101 -6.36 -15.35 -11.60
N VAL A 102 -5.64 -14.47 -10.90
CA VAL A 102 -4.22 -14.23 -11.12
C VAL A 102 -3.36 -15.39 -10.61
N PHE A 103 -3.62 -15.84 -9.40
CA PHE A 103 -2.78 -16.84 -8.73
C PHE A 103 -3.33 -18.27 -8.75
N GLY A 104 -4.57 -18.47 -9.15
CA GLY A 104 -5.20 -19.77 -9.42
C GLY A 104 -5.23 -20.78 -8.26
N LYS A 105 -4.18 -20.82 -7.43
CA LYS A 105 -3.98 -21.75 -6.31
C LYS A 105 -3.61 -21.02 -5.02
N ILE A 106 -4.24 -19.89 -4.78
CA ILE A 106 -4.13 -19.15 -3.52
C ILE A 106 -5.40 -19.38 -2.69
N THR A 107 -5.22 -19.64 -1.41
CA THR A 107 -6.35 -19.60 -0.46
C THR A 107 -6.39 -18.23 0.18
N ILE A 108 -7.57 -17.62 0.21
CA ILE A 108 -7.79 -16.28 0.76
C ILE A 108 -8.81 -16.40 1.88
N GLU A 109 -8.41 -16.00 3.08
CA GLU A 109 -9.24 -16.03 4.26
C GLU A 109 -9.46 -14.60 4.78
N LYS A 110 -10.71 -14.23 5.04
CA LYS A 110 -11.00 -12.98 5.72
C LYS A 110 -10.71 -13.16 7.22
N VAL A 111 -9.92 -12.25 7.78
CA VAL A 111 -9.60 -12.23 9.21
C VAL A 111 -10.00 -10.87 9.81
N ASP A 112 -10.48 -10.89 11.05
CA ASP A 112 -10.95 -9.67 11.71
C ASP A 112 -9.81 -8.75 12.12
N SER A 113 -8.66 -9.33 12.46
CA SER A 113 -7.47 -8.58 12.85
C SER A 113 -6.20 -9.41 12.68
N ILE A 114 -5.07 -8.72 12.62
CA ILE A 114 -3.74 -9.33 12.77
C ILE A 114 -3.24 -9.08 14.19
N LYS A 115 -2.25 -9.85 14.63
CA LYS A 115 -1.59 -9.63 15.93
C LYS A 115 -1.09 -8.17 15.99
N GLY A 116 -1.50 -7.43 17.00
CA GLY A 116 -1.17 -6.01 17.14
C GLY A 116 0.35 -5.76 17.20
N ILE A 117 0.78 -4.62 16.71
CA ILE A 117 2.18 -4.17 16.84
C ILE A 117 2.37 -3.71 18.29
N ARG A 118 3.42 -4.21 18.94
CA ARG A 118 3.76 -3.83 20.34
C ARG A 118 4.13 -2.34 20.40
N LYS A 119 3.81 -1.70 21.52
CA LYS A 119 4.12 -0.27 21.72
C LYS A 119 5.63 -0.01 21.84
N ASP A 120 6.36 -0.97 22.34
CA ASP A 120 7.81 -0.97 22.56
C ASP A 120 8.62 -1.44 21.35
N CYS A 121 7.99 -1.64 20.19
CA CYS A 121 8.69 -2.05 18.98
C CYS A 121 9.55 -0.94 18.40
N THR A 122 10.68 -1.31 17.80
CA THR A 122 11.47 -0.42 16.95
C THR A 122 10.81 -0.30 15.58
N LYS A 123 10.68 0.95 15.07
CA LYS A 123 10.04 1.24 13.79
C LYS A 123 11.03 1.87 12.83
N TYR A 124 11.09 1.34 11.62
CA TYR A 124 11.88 1.89 10.53
C TYR A 124 10.96 2.30 9.39
N SER A 125 11.28 3.42 8.74
CA SER A 125 10.68 3.82 7.49
C SER A 125 11.73 3.68 6.40
N LEU A 126 11.41 2.92 5.36
CA LEU A 126 12.31 2.69 4.23
C LEU A 126 11.92 3.59 3.08
N SER A 127 12.92 4.15 2.39
CA SER A 127 12.76 4.92 1.17
C SER A 127 13.82 4.53 0.15
N TYR A 128 13.59 4.87 -1.12
CA TYR A 128 14.59 4.65 -2.14
C TYR A 128 15.79 5.58 -1.94
N ALA A 129 17.01 5.03 -2.06
CA ALA A 129 18.24 5.82 -2.05
C ALA A 129 18.42 6.60 -3.36
N LYS A 130 17.96 6.03 -4.48
CA LYS A 130 17.92 6.66 -5.80
C LYS A 130 16.52 7.17 -6.12
N ASP A 131 16.37 7.75 -7.31
CA ASP A 131 15.09 8.29 -7.76
C ASP A 131 14.00 7.22 -7.78
N ASP A 132 12.80 7.57 -7.30
CA ASP A 132 11.64 6.67 -7.16
C ASP A 132 11.12 6.15 -8.51
N SER A 133 11.47 6.79 -9.61
CA SER A 133 11.11 6.33 -10.95
C SER A 133 11.92 5.12 -11.41
N LEU A 134 13.03 4.82 -10.74
CA LEU A 134 13.81 3.63 -10.99
C LEU A 134 13.23 2.47 -10.20
N SER A 135 13.06 1.32 -10.86
CA SER A 135 12.63 0.11 -10.18
C SER A 135 13.69 -0.38 -9.19
N LEU A 136 13.24 -1.10 -8.15
CA LEU A 136 14.17 -1.85 -7.31
C LEU A 136 14.99 -2.81 -8.20
N CYS A 137 16.30 -2.88 -7.93
CA CYS A 137 17.15 -3.89 -8.53
C CYS A 137 16.76 -5.25 -7.97
N VAL A 138 15.90 -5.96 -8.71
CA VAL A 138 15.50 -7.33 -8.39
C VAL A 138 16.13 -8.23 -9.42
N ASP A 139 17.36 -8.66 -9.20
CA ASP A 139 17.92 -9.75 -9.98
C ASP A 139 17.30 -11.05 -9.49
N ARG A 140 16.57 -11.73 -10.38
CA ARG A 140 15.83 -12.95 -10.08
C ARG A 140 16.70 -14.10 -9.58
N ARG A 141 18.02 -14.02 -9.75
CA ARG A 141 18.96 -15.08 -9.37
C ARG A 141 19.58 -14.86 -8.00
N ASP A 142 19.94 -13.61 -7.69
CA ASP A 142 20.75 -13.33 -6.52
C ASP A 142 20.08 -12.41 -5.48
N ASN A 143 18.97 -11.74 -5.85
CA ASN A 143 18.27 -10.79 -4.99
C ASN A 143 16.76 -11.08 -4.94
N ASP A 144 16.39 -12.26 -4.45
CA ASP A 144 14.99 -12.52 -4.11
C ASP A 144 14.66 -11.78 -2.80
N LEU A 145 13.97 -10.64 -2.95
CA LEU A 145 13.56 -9.79 -1.85
C LEU A 145 12.73 -10.55 -0.82
N LEU A 146 11.93 -11.52 -1.26
CA LEU A 146 11.13 -12.34 -0.36
C LEU A 146 12.01 -13.31 0.44
N SER A 147 12.92 -14.01 -0.21
CA SER A 147 13.89 -14.87 0.46
C SER A 147 14.74 -14.11 1.46
N ALA A 148 15.22 -12.92 1.09
CA ALA A 148 15.97 -12.06 1.99
C ALA A 148 15.16 -11.65 3.23
N ASN A 149 13.88 -11.35 3.06
CA ASN A 149 12.99 -11.04 4.19
C ASN A 149 12.71 -12.28 5.05
N LEU A 150 12.55 -13.45 4.45
CA LEU A 150 12.25 -14.69 5.17
C LEU A 150 13.49 -15.25 5.92
N SER A 151 14.71 -14.98 5.45
CA SER A 151 15.94 -15.39 6.16
C SER A 151 16.08 -14.76 7.56
N VAL A 152 15.29 -13.72 7.85
CA VAL A 152 15.21 -13.14 9.20
C VAL A 152 14.68 -14.17 10.22
N MET A 153 13.90 -15.17 9.80
CA MET A 153 13.40 -16.23 10.69
C MET A 153 14.53 -16.94 11.43
N ASP A 154 15.69 -17.09 10.80
CA ASP A 154 16.86 -17.75 11.40
C ASP A 154 17.49 -16.94 12.56
N VAL A 155 17.14 -15.66 12.66
CA VAL A 155 17.71 -14.72 13.64
C VAL A 155 16.73 -14.38 14.76
N LEU A 156 15.43 -14.44 14.48
CA LEU A 156 14.37 -14.17 15.46
C LEU A 156 14.36 -15.26 16.54
N LYS A 157 14.11 -14.87 17.79
CA LYS A 157 14.06 -15.78 18.94
C LYS A 157 12.84 -15.49 19.78
N ASP A 158 12.30 -16.53 20.39
CA ASP A 158 11.21 -16.46 21.36
C ASP A 158 10.01 -15.62 20.84
N ASP A 159 9.76 -14.51 21.48
CA ASP A 159 8.67 -13.58 21.15
C ASP A 159 9.04 -12.50 20.13
N ASP A 160 10.23 -12.59 19.53
CA ASP A 160 10.62 -11.64 18.49
C ASP A 160 9.73 -11.76 17.27
N ARG A 161 9.47 -10.61 16.65
CA ARG A 161 8.59 -10.52 15.50
C ARG A 161 9.00 -9.37 14.59
N LEU A 162 9.04 -9.64 13.30
CA LEU A 162 9.23 -8.65 12.25
C LEU A 162 7.95 -8.50 11.46
N THR A 163 7.43 -7.28 11.37
CA THR A 163 6.29 -6.97 10.51
C THR A 163 6.72 -5.97 9.44
N ILE A 164 6.64 -6.36 8.18
CA ILE A 164 6.97 -5.53 7.02
C ILE A 164 5.67 -5.09 6.36
N ILE A 165 5.52 -3.79 6.13
CA ILE A 165 4.29 -3.21 5.57
C ILE A 165 4.63 -2.43 4.31
N TYR A 166 4.13 -2.90 3.16
CA TYR A 166 4.18 -2.18 1.89
C TYR A 166 2.86 -1.46 1.67
N ASN A 167 2.88 -0.14 1.64
CA ASN A 167 1.70 0.68 1.40
C ASN A 167 1.63 1.11 -0.07
N PHE A 168 0.51 0.85 -0.72
CA PHE A 168 0.24 1.21 -2.10
C PHE A 168 -0.85 2.28 -2.15
N MET A 169 -0.49 3.44 -2.69
CA MET A 169 -1.42 4.56 -2.88
C MET A 169 -1.85 4.59 -4.35
N PRO A 170 -3.14 4.34 -4.64
CA PRO A 170 -3.64 4.43 -6.00
C PRO A 170 -3.52 5.86 -6.54
N GLN A 171 -3.26 5.98 -7.84
CA GLN A 171 -3.01 7.26 -8.49
C GLN A 171 -3.98 7.53 -9.64
N SER A 172 -4.22 8.80 -9.96
CA SER A 172 -5.00 9.17 -11.13
C SER A 172 -4.29 8.78 -12.44
N LYS A 173 -5.06 8.55 -13.50
CA LYS A 173 -4.50 8.30 -14.85
C LYS A 173 -3.56 9.42 -15.29
N MET A 174 -3.89 10.68 -14.95
CA MET A 174 -3.05 11.83 -15.26
C MET A 174 -1.72 11.78 -14.52
N ALA A 175 -1.74 11.48 -13.23
CA ALA A 175 -0.52 11.31 -12.43
C ALA A 175 0.35 10.16 -12.95
N LEU A 176 -0.26 9.02 -13.32
CA LEU A 176 0.46 7.88 -13.90
C LEU A 176 1.11 8.24 -15.24
N ASN A 177 0.44 9.01 -16.10
CA ASN A 177 1.02 9.44 -17.37
C ASN A 177 2.19 10.42 -17.17
N SER A 178 2.05 11.37 -16.25
CA SER A 178 3.15 12.28 -15.88
C SER A 178 4.34 11.51 -15.34
N TRP A 179 4.10 10.52 -14.48
CA TRP A 179 5.14 9.66 -13.93
C TRP A 179 5.84 8.83 -15.01
N LYS A 180 5.09 8.28 -16.00
CA LYS A 180 5.70 7.56 -17.13
C LYS A 180 6.65 8.44 -17.96
N GLN A 181 6.26 9.68 -18.23
CA GLN A 181 7.14 10.63 -18.93
C GLN A 181 8.39 10.94 -18.11
N TYR A 182 8.22 11.15 -16.82
CA TYR A 182 9.34 11.37 -15.91
C TYR A 182 10.29 10.17 -15.91
N HIS A 183 9.78 8.94 -15.78
CA HIS A 183 10.56 7.71 -15.84
C HIS A 183 11.37 7.58 -17.14
N ILE A 184 10.75 7.86 -18.30
CA ILE A 184 11.44 7.84 -19.59
C ILE A 184 12.61 8.84 -19.62
N ASN A 185 12.40 10.04 -19.09
CA ASN A 185 13.44 11.06 -19.01
C ASN A 185 14.59 10.64 -18.08
N MET A 186 14.28 10.02 -16.95
CA MET A 186 15.30 9.51 -16.01
C MET A 186 16.13 8.39 -16.62
N ILE A 187 15.53 7.47 -17.38
CA ILE A 187 16.29 6.43 -18.10
C ILE A 187 17.24 7.06 -19.12
N LYS A 188 16.80 8.07 -19.87
CA LYS A 188 17.70 8.79 -20.81
C LYS A 188 18.88 9.43 -20.10
N GLN A 189 18.64 10.11 -18.98
CA GLN A 189 19.71 10.71 -18.16
C GLN A 189 20.70 9.66 -17.66
N TYR A 190 20.21 8.50 -17.24
CA TYR A 190 21.05 7.38 -16.85
C TYR A 190 21.93 6.88 -17.99
N GLN A 191 21.36 6.73 -19.19
CA GLN A 191 22.10 6.33 -20.39
C GLN A 191 23.17 7.36 -20.81
N GLU A 192 22.94 8.64 -20.49
CA GLU A 192 23.91 9.73 -20.70
C GLU A 192 24.97 9.82 -19.59
N GLY A 193 24.98 8.90 -18.64
CA GLY A 193 25.96 8.85 -17.54
C GLY A 193 25.76 9.92 -16.45
N LYS A 194 24.58 10.54 -16.38
CA LYS A 194 24.26 11.51 -15.33
C LYS A 194 23.95 10.81 -14.00
N SER A 195 24.36 11.42 -12.88
CA SER A 195 24.01 10.91 -11.56
C SER A 195 22.50 11.02 -11.34
N LEU A 196 21.90 9.95 -10.80
CA LEU A 196 20.47 9.85 -10.44
C LEU A 196 20.26 9.80 -8.92
N ASP A 197 21.27 10.15 -8.15
CA ASP A 197 21.14 10.18 -6.70
C ASP A 197 20.18 11.32 -6.30
N LYS A 198 19.29 11.03 -5.35
CA LYS A 198 18.44 12.06 -4.78
C LYS A 198 19.34 13.13 -4.16
N SER A 199 19.24 14.35 -4.65
CA SER A 199 19.80 15.48 -3.92
C SER A 199 19.08 15.55 -2.57
N LEU A 200 19.82 15.30 -1.50
CA LEU A 200 19.34 15.58 -0.15
C LEU A 200 19.13 17.09 -0.05
N THR A 201 17.93 17.54 -0.35
CA THR A 201 17.50 18.90 0.04
C THR A 201 17.27 18.83 1.54
N ILE A 202 18.27 19.32 2.29
CA ILE A 202 18.19 19.55 3.73
C ILE A 202 17.25 20.73 3.99
#